data_c05d8aeec506397d32e2cd767daad867
#
_entry.id   c05d8aeec506397d32e2cd767daad867
#
_cell.length_a   1.000
_cell.length_b   1.000
_cell.length_c   1.000
_cell.angle_alpha   90.00
_cell.angle_beta   90.00
_cell.angle_gamma   90.00
#
_symmetry.space_group_name_H-M   'P 1'
#
loop_
_entity.id
_entity.type
_entity.pdbx_description
1 polymer ?
#
loop_
_entity_poly.entity_id
_entity_poly.type
_entity_poly.pdbx_seq_one_letter_code
_entity_poly.pdbx_strand_id
1 'polypeptide(L)'
;DLVNENYKKIFGKEIDAYDKFQLDNITVCYLNDDSYYCGLSEEYTYTIGAEPHTYRAIKDSFKKNDEIIIYDYFLKVINNECYTSYVKDSKNDKCTKALENNKNVEYKFLKKYGTKYKHIFKKDNNVYHWVSSEKIN
;
A
#
# COMPACT_ATOMS: atom_id res chain seq x y z
N ASP A 1 14.44 17.98 4.09
CA ASP A 1 13.25 17.74 3.26
C ASP A 1 12.40 16.64 3.89
N LEU A 2 11.13 16.93 4.15
CA LEU A 2 10.20 16.08 4.90
C LEU A 2 9.98 14.72 4.22
N VAL A 3 10.03 14.67 2.89
CA VAL A 3 9.88 13.44 2.10
C VAL A 3 11.09 12.54 2.33
N ASN A 4 12.31 13.09 2.24
CA ASN A 4 13.53 12.34 2.45
C ASN A 4 13.66 11.84 3.91
N GLU A 5 13.29 12.67 4.89
CA GLU A 5 13.27 12.27 6.30
C GLU A 5 12.29 11.10 6.55
N ASN A 6 11.08 11.16 6.00
CA ASN A 6 10.11 10.08 6.14
C ASN A 6 10.55 8.82 5.40
N TYR A 7 11.11 8.97 4.19
CA TYR A 7 11.67 7.85 3.44
C TYR A 7 12.79 7.17 4.23
N LYS A 8 13.72 7.94 4.82
CA LYS A 8 14.80 7.42 5.64
C LYS A 8 14.29 6.70 6.89
N LYS A 9 13.24 7.20 7.55
CA LYS A 9 12.61 6.52 8.70
C LYS A 9 12.03 5.15 8.31
N ILE A 10 11.41 5.03 7.13
CA ILE A 10 10.76 3.80 6.66
C ILE A 10 11.78 2.80 6.12
N PHE A 11 12.70 3.25 5.28
CA PHE A 11 13.58 2.37 4.49
C PHE A 11 15.01 2.29 5.01
N GLY A 12 15.39 3.11 6.01
CA GLY A 12 16.74 3.13 6.59
C GLY A 12 17.82 3.74 5.70
N LYS A 13 17.46 4.30 4.57
CA LYS A 13 18.35 4.93 3.59
C LYS A 13 17.74 6.21 3.04
N GLU A 14 18.59 7.06 2.49
CA GLU A 14 18.12 8.25 1.78
C GLU A 14 17.47 7.87 0.45
N ILE A 15 16.53 8.70 0.00
CA ILE A 15 15.94 8.53 -1.32
C ILE A 15 17.00 8.82 -2.38
N ASP A 16 17.12 7.94 -3.36
CA ASP A 16 17.91 8.26 -4.54
C ASP A 16 17.24 9.45 -5.23
N ALA A 17 18.03 10.42 -5.66
CA ALA A 17 17.53 11.64 -6.29
C ALA A 17 16.90 11.29 -7.65
N TYR A 18 15.60 11.12 -7.66
CA TYR A 18 14.82 10.95 -8.88
C TYR A 18 14.15 12.28 -9.24
N ASP A 19 14.26 12.69 -10.48
CA ASP A 19 13.59 13.89 -10.97
C ASP A 19 12.07 13.76 -10.88
N LYS A 20 11.57 12.53 -11.00
CA LYS A 20 10.16 12.17 -10.89
C LYS A 20 10.02 10.76 -10.36
N PHE A 21 9.11 10.56 -9.40
CA PHE A 21 8.72 9.21 -8.97
C PHE A 21 7.24 9.16 -8.60
N GLN A 22 6.68 7.97 -8.66
CA GLN A 22 5.30 7.72 -8.27
C GLN A 22 5.26 7.13 -6.87
N LEU A 23 4.58 7.82 -5.95
CA LEU A 23 4.46 7.39 -4.56
C LEU A 23 3.40 6.29 -4.40
N ASP A 24 2.31 6.45 -5.12
CA ASP A 24 1.20 5.51 -5.24
C ASP A 24 0.51 5.68 -6.60
N ASN A 25 -0.62 5.03 -6.84
CA ASN A 25 -1.32 5.12 -8.12
C ASN A 25 -1.88 6.52 -8.43
N ILE A 26 -1.88 7.41 -7.45
CA ILE A 26 -2.56 8.70 -7.52
C ILE A 26 -1.55 9.84 -7.43
N THR A 27 -0.47 9.63 -6.68
CA THR A 27 0.47 10.69 -6.31
C THR A 27 1.78 10.55 -7.05
N VAL A 28 2.13 11.58 -7.81
CA VAL A 28 3.42 11.74 -8.48
C VAL A 28 4.18 12.86 -7.82
N CYS A 29 5.46 12.62 -7.56
CA CYS A 29 6.37 13.60 -6.97
C CYS A 29 7.44 14.01 -7.99
N TYR A 30 7.72 15.30 -8.04
CA TYR A 30 8.76 15.90 -8.89
C TYR A 30 9.80 16.58 -8.01
N LEU A 31 11.06 16.38 -8.32
CA LEU A 31 12.15 17.14 -7.72
C LEU A 31 12.23 18.52 -8.36
N ASN A 32 12.19 19.57 -7.55
CA ASN A 32 12.44 20.95 -7.96
C ASN A 32 13.24 21.65 -6.87
N ASP A 33 14.41 22.17 -7.22
CA ASP A 33 15.30 22.90 -6.32
C ASP A 33 15.49 22.22 -4.94
N ASP A 34 15.97 20.98 -4.93
CA ASP A 34 16.21 20.16 -3.73
C ASP A 34 14.97 19.83 -2.87
N SER A 35 13.78 20.08 -3.38
CA SER A 35 12.52 19.74 -2.70
C SER A 35 11.58 18.96 -3.59
N TYR A 36 10.88 17.98 -3.00
CA TYR A 36 9.86 17.24 -3.72
C TYR A 36 8.49 17.90 -3.60
N TYR A 37 7.88 18.13 -4.75
CA TYR A 37 6.49 18.58 -4.87
C TYR A 37 5.65 17.40 -5.33
N CYS A 38 4.68 17.00 -4.52
CA CYS A 38 3.81 15.88 -4.81
C CYS A 38 2.41 16.37 -5.15
N GLY A 39 1.82 15.80 -6.18
CA GLY A 39 0.48 16.10 -6.64
C GLY A 39 -0.21 14.90 -7.26
N LEU A 40 -1.42 15.11 -7.74
CA LEU A 40 -2.18 14.06 -8.43
C LEU A 40 -1.52 13.71 -9.76
N SER A 41 -1.50 12.43 -10.08
CA SER A 41 -1.07 11.94 -11.39
C SER A 41 -2.02 12.45 -12.48
N GLU A 42 -1.50 12.88 -13.63
CA GLU A 42 -2.29 13.30 -14.78
C GLU A 42 -3.20 12.19 -15.33
N GLU A 43 -2.82 10.93 -15.09
CA GLU A 43 -3.63 9.76 -15.49
C GLU A 43 -4.80 9.49 -14.53
N TYR A 44 -4.83 10.17 -13.39
CA TYR A 44 -5.87 10.00 -12.40
C TYR A 44 -7.03 10.95 -12.67
N THR A 45 -8.03 10.47 -13.38
CA THR A 45 -9.33 11.14 -13.49
C THR A 45 -10.12 10.93 -12.20
N TYR A 46 -10.22 11.97 -11.41
CA TYR A 46 -11.10 12.02 -10.24
C TYR A 46 -12.55 11.90 -10.69
N THR A 47 -13.17 10.78 -10.47
CA THR A 47 -14.63 10.68 -10.52
C THR A 47 -15.12 11.24 -9.18
N ILE A 48 -15.77 12.41 -9.21
CA ILE A 48 -16.34 13.06 -8.03
C ILE A 48 -17.20 12.06 -7.27
N GLY A 49 -16.82 11.74 -6.03
CA GLY A 49 -17.56 10.84 -5.15
C GLY A 49 -16.93 9.47 -4.89
N ALA A 50 -15.81 9.12 -5.52
CA ALA A 50 -15.16 7.82 -5.34
C ALA A 50 -13.83 7.94 -4.59
N GLU A 51 -13.90 8.09 -3.29
CA GLU A 51 -12.69 7.92 -2.48
C GLU A 51 -12.28 6.46 -2.43
N PRO A 52 -11.02 6.11 -2.79
CA PRO A 52 -10.53 4.76 -2.63
C PRO A 52 -10.42 4.41 -1.14
N HIS A 53 -11.06 3.31 -0.73
CA HIS A 53 -10.93 2.78 0.62
C HIS A 53 -9.96 1.59 0.60
N THR A 54 -8.94 1.66 1.44
CA THR A 54 -7.99 0.56 1.65
C THR A 54 -8.27 -0.11 2.98
N TYR A 55 -8.48 -1.42 2.92
CA TYR A 55 -8.70 -2.26 4.11
C TYR A 55 -7.50 -3.17 4.29
N ARG A 56 -6.99 -3.23 5.52
CA ARG A 56 -5.93 -4.14 5.93
C ARG A 56 -6.25 -4.80 7.26
N ALA A 57 -5.91 -6.06 7.39
CA ALA A 57 -6.00 -6.77 8.66
C ALA A 57 -4.80 -7.72 8.81
N ILE A 58 -4.09 -7.61 9.91
CA ILE A 58 -2.99 -8.51 10.24
C ILE A 58 -3.56 -9.89 10.50
N LYS A 59 -2.99 -10.88 9.78
CA LYS A 59 -3.28 -12.30 9.99
C LYS A 59 -2.37 -12.89 11.06
N ASP A 60 -1.07 -12.75 10.85
CA ASP A 60 -0.02 -13.29 11.72
C ASP A 60 1.19 -12.38 11.74
N SER A 61 1.94 -12.42 12.82
CA SER A 61 3.24 -11.76 12.92
C SER A 61 4.23 -12.62 13.66
N PHE A 62 5.48 -12.64 13.18
CA PHE A 62 6.57 -13.44 13.75
C PHE A 62 7.80 -12.56 13.91
N LYS A 63 8.47 -12.74 15.03
CA LYS A 63 9.79 -12.15 15.27
C LYS A 63 10.83 -13.26 15.33
N LYS A 64 11.85 -13.17 14.49
CA LYS A 64 12.97 -14.11 14.45
C LYS A 64 14.27 -13.31 14.34
N ASN A 65 15.13 -13.36 15.38
CA ASN A 65 16.36 -12.56 15.45
C ASN A 65 16.04 -11.06 15.24
N ASP A 66 16.67 -10.44 14.23
CA ASP A 66 16.51 -9.04 13.88
C ASP A 66 15.45 -8.81 12.78
N GLU A 67 14.64 -9.82 12.48
CA GLU A 67 13.56 -9.73 11.52
C GLU A 67 12.19 -9.78 12.19
N ILE A 68 11.26 -8.96 11.67
CA ILE A 68 9.81 -9.09 11.89
C ILE A 68 9.18 -9.42 10.56
N ILE A 69 8.38 -10.47 10.55
CA ILE A 69 7.58 -10.90 9.39
C ILE A 69 6.11 -10.70 9.74
N ILE A 70 5.40 -9.94 8.93
CA ILE A 70 3.98 -9.67 9.08
C ILE A 70 3.24 -10.21 7.87
N TYR A 71 2.20 -10.99 8.12
CA TYR A 71 1.24 -11.41 7.11
C TYR A 71 -0.05 -10.63 7.28
N ASP A 72 -0.53 -10.00 6.23
CA ASP A 72 -1.80 -9.29 6.25
C ASP A 72 -2.72 -9.69 5.08
N TYR A 73 -3.98 -9.30 5.20
CA TYR A 73 -4.95 -9.27 4.11
C TYR A 73 -5.11 -7.83 3.66
N PHE A 74 -5.08 -7.63 2.37
CA PHE A 74 -5.24 -6.33 1.72
C PHE A 74 -6.42 -6.36 0.76
N LEU A 75 -7.23 -5.31 0.77
CA LEU A 75 -8.28 -5.06 -0.19
C LEU A 75 -8.40 -3.56 -0.42
N LYS A 76 -8.43 -3.15 -1.68
CA LYS A 76 -8.76 -1.79 -2.08
C LYS A 76 -10.13 -1.77 -2.74
N VAL A 77 -10.98 -0.84 -2.36
CA VAL A 77 -12.31 -0.66 -2.93
C VAL A 77 -12.42 0.73 -3.52
N ILE A 78 -12.79 0.81 -4.79
CA ILE A 78 -13.06 2.06 -5.52
C ILE A 78 -14.39 1.89 -6.25
N ASN A 79 -15.33 2.80 -6.08
CA ASN A 79 -16.66 2.74 -6.74
C ASN A 79 -17.37 1.39 -6.55
N ASN A 80 -17.32 0.82 -5.34
CA ASN A 80 -17.85 -0.52 -5.02
C ASN A 80 -17.18 -1.67 -5.80
N GLU A 81 -16.04 -1.45 -6.43
CA GLU A 81 -15.23 -2.46 -7.08
C GLU A 81 -14.00 -2.81 -6.24
N CYS A 82 -13.69 -4.11 -6.17
CA CYS A 82 -12.57 -4.64 -5.38
C CYS A 82 -11.31 -4.77 -6.23
N TYR A 83 -10.17 -4.41 -5.64
CA TYR A 83 -8.84 -4.53 -6.24
C TYR A 83 -7.89 -5.25 -5.29
N THR A 84 -7.04 -6.14 -5.84
CA THR A 84 -6.10 -6.98 -5.08
C THR A 84 -4.77 -6.30 -4.81
N SER A 85 -4.52 -5.17 -5.42
CA SER A 85 -3.30 -4.35 -5.24
C SER A 85 -3.59 -2.89 -5.54
N TYR A 86 -2.57 -2.05 -5.44
CA TYR A 86 -2.67 -0.65 -5.87
C TYR A 86 -2.67 -0.47 -7.39
N VAL A 87 -2.34 -1.52 -8.15
CA VAL A 87 -2.30 -1.48 -9.62
C VAL A 87 -3.71 -1.50 -10.20
N LYS A 88 -3.96 -0.69 -11.22
CA LYS A 88 -5.28 -0.50 -11.85
C LYS A 88 -5.92 -1.80 -12.38
N ASP A 89 -5.09 -2.72 -12.90
CA ASP A 89 -5.55 -3.98 -13.53
C ASP A 89 -5.72 -5.14 -12.54
N SER A 90 -5.74 -4.85 -11.24
CA SER A 90 -5.87 -5.87 -10.19
C SER A 90 -7.31 -6.09 -9.71
N LYS A 91 -8.31 -5.85 -10.57
CA LYS A 91 -9.74 -6.01 -10.24
C LYS A 91 -10.08 -7.45 -9.86
N ASN A 92 -10.89 -7.61 -8.82
CA ASN A 92 -11.39 -8.89 -8.33
C ASN A 92 -12.91 -8.96 -8.45
N ASP A 93 -13.41 -9.54 -9.54
CA ASP A 93 -14.83 -9.63 -9.83
C ASP A 93 -15.63 -10.45 -8.82
N LYS A 94 -15.03 -11.51 -8.24
CA LYS A 94 -15.68 -12.31 -7.19
C LYS A 94 -15.91 -11.50 -5.93
N CYS A 95 -14.92 -10.70 -5.55
CA CYS A 95 -15.02 -9.77 -4.42
C CYS A 95 -16.06 -8.69 -4.70
N THR A 96 -16.04 -8.09 -5.89
CA THR A 96 -16.97 -7.04 -6.29
C THR A 96 -18.43 -7.51 -6.18
N LYS A 97 -18.76 -8.69 -6.72
CA LYS A 97 -20.08 -9.30 -6.57
C LYS A 97 -20.48 -9.58 -5.13
N ALA A 98 -19.52 -9.99 -4.31
CA ALA A 98 -19.77 -10.24 -2.89
C ALA A 98 -20.00 -8.94 -2.11
N LEU A 99 -19.34 -7.85 -2.52
CA LEU A 99 -19.46 -6.53 -1.90
C LEU A 99 -20.86 -5.92 -2.14
N GLU A 100 -21.50 -6.19 -3.27
CA GLU A 100 -22.87 -5.75 -3.57
C GLU A 100 -23.88 -6.23 -2.50
N ASN A 101 -23.64 -7.40 -1.91
CA ASN A 101 -24.48 -8.00 -0.88
C ASN A 101 -23.98 -7.74 0.55
N ASN A 102 -22.83 -7.08 0.72
CA ASN A 102 -22.23 -6.80 2.02
C ASN A 102 -21.90 -5.31 2.13
N LYS A 103 -22.61 -4.60 3.00
CA LYS A 103 -22.39 -3.16 3.18
C LYS A 103 -21.09 -2.81 3.92
N ASN A 104 -20.44 -3.78 4.59
CA ASN A 104 -19.25 -3.55 5.40
C ASN A 104 -18.16 -4.57 5.07
N VAL A 105 -16.92 -4.08 4.94
CA VAL A 105 -15.72 -4.90 4.77
C VAL A 105 -15.18 -5.26 6.17
N GLU A 106 -15.66 -6.37 6.71
CA GLU A 106 -15.19 -6.92 7.99
C GLU A 106 -14.02 -7.91 7.79
N TYR A 107 -13.38 -8.32 8.89
CA TYR A 107 -12.26 -9.27 8.86
C TYR A 107 -12.58 -10.57 8.11
N LYS A 108 -13.79 -11.14 8.28
CA LYS A 108 -14.22 -12.34 7.56
C LYS A 108 -14.26 -12.13 6.04
N PHE A 109 -14.68 -10.96 5.62
CA PHE A 109 -14.70 -10.57 4.21
C PHE A 109 -13.26 -10.44 3.67
N LEU A 110 -12.38 -9.73 4.39
CA LEU A 110 -10.96 -9.60 4.03
C LEU A 110 -10.27 -10.97 3.97
N LYS A 111 -10.52 -11.85 4.92
CA LYS A 111 -9.96 -13.21 4.93
C LYS A 111 -10.36 -14.02 3.69
N LYS A 112 -11.59 -13.82 3.19
CA LYS A 112 -12.14 -14.57 2.06
C LYS A 112 -11.75 -13.99 0.70
N TYR A 113 -11.74 -12.67 0.57
CA TYR A 113 -11.59 -11.97 -0.71
C TYR A 113 -10.33 -11.10 -0.79
N GLY A 114 -9.70 -10.78 0.33
CA GLY A 114 -8.48 -9.99 0.38
C GLY A 114 -7.28 -10.77 -0.16
N THR A 115 -6.32 -10.03 -0.66
CA THR A 115 -5.04 -10.56 -1.08
C THR A 115 -4.11 -10.67 0.11
N LYS A 116 -3.41 -11.80 0.23
CA LYS A 116 -2.39 -11.97 1.25
C LYS A 116 -1.09 -11.34 0.82
N TYR A 117 -0.48 -10.60 1.74
CA TYR A 117 0.87 -10.09 1.61
C TYR A 117 1.74 -10.56 2.77
N LYS A 118 3.02 -10.70 2.48
CA LYS A 118 4.08 -10.91 3.46
C LYS A 118 4.99 -9.69 3.44
N HIS A 119 5.19 -9.09 4.59
CA HIS A 119 6.07 -7.95 4.79
C HIS A 119 7.24 -8.36 5.66
N ILE A 120 8.44 -7.97 5.27
CA ILE A 120 9.67 -8.21 6.02
C ILE A 120 10.25 -6.89 6.46
N PHE A 121 10.54 -6.82 7.77
CA PHE A 121 11.24 -5.71 8.39
C PHE A 121 12.53 -6.23 9.01
N LYS A 122 13.62 -5.48 8.88
CA LYS A 122 14.90 -5.77 9.54
C LYS A 122 15.27 -4.67 10.51
N LYS A 123 15.86 -5.10 11.64
CA LYS A 123 16.37 -4.21 12.66
C LYS A 123 17.76 -3.70 12.26
N ASP A 124 17.93 -2.39 12.29
CA ASP A 124 19.18 -1.70 12.18
C ASP A 124 19.21 -0.57 13.21
N ASN A 125 20.31 -0.45 13.98
CA ASN A 125 20.45 0.55 15.04
C ASN A 125 19.22 0.66 15.97
N ASN A 126 18.67 -0.48 16.42
CA ASN A 126 17.49 -0.59 17.27
C ASN A 126 16.16 -0.10 16.63
N VAL A 127 16.13 0.15 15.31
CA VAL A 127 14.94 0.53 14.56
C VAL A 127 14.65 -0.53 13.51
N TYR A 128 13.38 -0.88 13.35
CA TYR A 128 12.94 -1.77 12.28
C TYR A 128 12.62 -0.98 11.02
N HIS A 129 13.21 -1.38 9.91
CA HIS A 129 12.99 -0.80 8.60
C HIS A 129 12.31 -1.82 7.68
N TRP A 130 11.40 -1.37 6.86
CA TRP A 130 10.78 -2.18 5.83
C TRP A 130 11.82 -2.62 4.80
N VAL A 131 11.80 -3.90 4.46
CA VAL A 131 12.72 -4.51 3.47
C VAL A 131 11.97 -4.88 2.21
N SER A 132 10.86 -5.60 2.35
CA SER A 132 10.09 -6.09 1.22
C SER A 132 8.63 -6.33 1.56
N SER A 133 7.81 -6.30 0.53
CA SER A 133 6.43 -6.79 0.56
C SER A 133 6.20 -7.64 -0.66
N GLU A 134 5.69 -8.84 -0.47
CA GLU A 134 5.37 -9.75 -1.55
C GLU A 134 3.95 -10.30 -1.42
N LYS A 135 3.27 -10.42 -2.55
CA LYS A 135 2.00 -11.12 -2.63
C LYS A 135 2.24 -12.61 -2.46
N ILE A 136 1.47 -13.24 -1.60
CA ILE A 136 1.50 -14.70 -1.39
C ILE A 136 0.18 -15.33 -1.78
N ASN A 137 0.25 -16.50 -2.34
CA ASN A 137 -0.93 -17.25 -2.78
C ASN A 137 -1.64 -17.93 -1.60
#